data_57003188c36ff904ceb76d57adb8072c
#
_entry.id   57003188c36ff904ceb76d57adb8072c
#
_cell.length_a   1.000
_cell.length_b   1.000
_cell.length_c   1.000
_cell.angle_alpha   90.00
_cell.angle_beta   90.00
_cell.angle_gamma   90.00
#
_symmetry.space_group_name_H-M   'P 1'
#
loop_
_entity.id
_entity.type
_entity.pdbx_description
1 polymer ?
#
loop_
_entity_poly.entity_id
_entity_poly.type
_entity_poly.pdbx_seq_one_letter_code
_entity_poly.pdbx_strand_id
1 'polypeptide(L)'
;MKHFRHDGFDLAYLDHGSGDPILLIHGFASNARVDWESTGWISTLNEAGYRTIAIDNRGHGHSTKSHDPNDYNPTAMAGDALALLDHLGIESAHVMGYSMGARISAFLSIGSPWRVKSLIFAGL
;
A
#
# COMPACT_ATOMS: atom_id res chain seq x y z
N MET A 1 -1.88 -10.66 10.06
CA MET A 1 -1.55 -10.12 8.73
C MET A 1 -1.82 -11.17 7.67
N LYS A 2 -2.35 -10.73 6.54
CA LYS A 2 -2.44 -11.58 5.35
C LYS A 2 -1.17 -11.41 4.52
N HIS A 3 -0.87 -12.36 3.66
CA HIS A 3 0.36 -12.38 2.86
C HIS A 3 0.09 -12.70 1.40
N PHE A 4 0.93 -12.19 0.52
CA PHE A 4 0.98 -12.55 -0.90
C PHE A 4 2.43 -12.49 -1.37
N ARG A 5 2.72 -13.04 -2.55
CA ARG A 5 4.08 -13.04 -3.08
C ARG A 5 4.17 -12.25 -4.38
N HIS A 6 5.23 -11.47 -4.49
CA HIS A 6 5.55 -10.73 -5.71
C HIS A 6 7.06 -10.51 -5.79
N ASP A 7 7.63 -10.70 -6.97
CA ASP A 7 9.05 -10.41 -7.25
C ASP A 7 10.02 -11.09 -6.26
N GLY A 8 9.67 -12.31 -5.82
CA GLY A 8 10.46 -13.05 -4.84
C GLY A 8 10.27 -12.63 -3.39
N PHE A 9 9.45 -11.63 -3.12
CA PHE A 9 9.15 -11.15 -1.77
C PHE A 9 7.84 -11.76 -1.25
N ASP A 10 7.85 -12.14 0.02
CA ASP A 10 6.64 -12.40 0.79
C ASP A 10 6.21 -11.08 1.42
N LEU A 11 5.05 -10.58 1.05
CA LEU A 11 4.58 -9.25 1.41
C LEU A 11 3.32 -9.36 2.27
N ALA A 12 3.30 -8.60 3.36
CA ALA A 12 2.19 -8.59 4.30
C ALA A 12 1.25 -7.42 4.06
N TYR A 13 -0.01 -7.59 4.40
CA TYR A 13 -0.99 -6.51 4.29
C TYR A 13 -2.15 -6.69 5.27
N LEU A 14 -2.83 -5.59 5.55
CA LEU A 14 -4.10 -5.54 6.26
C LEU A 14 -5.23 -5.32 5.24
N ASP A 15 -6.35 -5.98 5.45
CA ASP A 15 -7.54 -5.85 4.61
C ASP A 15 -8.77 -5.83 5.52
N HIS A 16 -9.39 -4.67 5.66
CA HIS A 16 -10.51 -4.47 6.57
C HIS A 16 -11.66 -3.74 5.89
N GLY A 17 -12.88 -4.09 6.33
CA GLY A 17 -14.09 -3.44 5.86
C GLY A 17 -14.56 -3.96 4.52
N SER A 18 -15.57 -3.29 4.00
CA SER A 18 -16.18 -3.59 2.70
C SER A 18 -16.58 -2.29 2.02
N GLY A 19 -16.78 -2.34 0.71
CA GLY A 19 -17.13 -1.17 -0.08
C GLY A 19 -16.02 -0.78 -1.03
N ASP A 20 -16.00 0.51 -1.41
CA ASP A 20 -15.05 1.04 -2.38
C ASP A 20 -13.62 0.97 -1.80
N PRO A 21 -12.65 0.39 -2.52
CA PRO A 21 -11.33 0.13 -1.95
C PRO A 21 -10.44 1.36 -1.91
N ILE A 22 -9.73 1.50 -0.80
CA ILE A 22 -8.65 2.48 -0.62
C ILE A 22 -7.36 1.71 -0.28
N LEU A 23 -6.34 1.89 -1.09
CA LEU A 23 -5.00 1.36 -0.85
C LEU A 23 -4.20 2.38 -0.04
N LEU A 24 -3.62 1.93 1.06
CA LEU A 24 -2.86 2.77 2.00
C LEU A 24 -1.39 2.35 1.98
N ILE A 25 -0.48 3.31 1.74
CA ILE A 25 0.95 3.04 1.60
C ILE A 25 1.73 3.89 2.62
N HIS A 26 2.36 3.21 3.57
CA HIS A 26 3.05 3.84 4.72
C HIS A 26 4.38 4.49 4.34
N GLY A 27 4.92 5.28 5.28
CA GLY A 27 6.20 5.96 5.15
C GLY A 27 7.41 5.10 5.48
N PHE A 28 8.60 5.65 5.23
CA PHE A 28 9.89 4.98 5.47
C PHE A 28 10.05 4.62 6.95
N ALA A 29 10.62 3.45 7.20
CA ALA A 29 10.89 2.91 8.53
C ALA A 29 9.64 2.71 9.40
N SER A 30 8.45 2.72 8.80
CA SER A 30 7.19 2.49 9.47
C SER A 30 6.57 1.15 9.02
N ASN A 31 5.28 1.02 9.12
CA ASN A 31 4.51 -0.13 8.65
C ASN A 31 3.02 0.22 8.61
N ALA A 32 2.21 -0.69 8.07
CA ALA A 32 0.77 -0.48 7.92
C ALA A 32 0.05 -0.23 9.26
N ARG A 33 0.43 -0.96 10.31
CA ARG A 33 -0.21 -0.81 11.62
C ARG A 33 0.09 0.52 12.27
N VAL A 34 1.35 0.96 12.21
CA VAL A 34 1.76 2.23 12.83
C VAL A 34 1.13 3.43 12.13
N ASP A 35 1.20 3.48 10.79
CA ASP A 35 0.72 4.65 10.06
C ASP A 35 -0.79 4.67 9.87
N TRP A 36 -1.44 3.51 9.76
CA TRP A 36 -2.84 3.46 9.35
C TRP A 36 -3.79 2.89 10.39
N GLU A 37 -3.41 1.83 11.11
CA GLU A 37 -4.27 1.20 12.11
C GLU A 37 -4.24 1.99 13.43
N SER A 38 -3.06 2.22 13.97
CA SER A 38 -2.88 2.89 15.28
C SER A 38 -3.32 4.34 15.29
N THR A 39 -3.28 5.01 14.12
CA THR A 39 -3.71 6.40 13.96
C THR A 39 -5.22 6.57 13.85
N GLY A 40 -5.96 5.47 13.68
CA GLY A 40 -7.41 5.50 13.50
C GLY A 40 -7.87 5.67 12.05
N TRP A 41 -6.97 5.78 11.09
CA TRP A 41 -7.35 5.94 9.68
C TRP A 41 -8.17 4.76 9.17
N ILE A 42 -7.74 3.52 9.46
CA ILE A 42 -8.46 2.32 9.01
C ILE A 42 -9.89 2.31 9.56
N SER A 43 -10.06 2.49 10.86
CA SER A 43 -11.40 2.46 11.46
C SER A 43 -12.29 3.60 10.95
N THR A 44 -11.73 4.80 10.80
CA THR A 44 -12.47 5.95 10.28
C THR A 44 -12.95 5.73 8.85
N LEU A 45 -12.08 5.21 7.99
CA LEU A 45 -12.43 4.92 6.60
C LEU A 45 -13.43 3.76 6.50
N ASN A 46 -13.29 2.72 7.32
CA ASN A 46 -14.26 1.62 7.37
C ASN A 46 -15.64 2.11 7.80
N GLU A 47 -15.72 2.97 8.79
CA GLU A 47 -16.99 3.57 9.24
C GLU A 47 -17.63 4.43 8.14
N ALA A 48 -16.82 5.04 7.28
CA ALA A 48 -17.30 5.82 6.15
C ALA A 48 -17.73 4.97 4.95
N GLY A 49 -17.64 3.65 5.04
CA GLY A 49 -18.09 2.74 3.99
C GLY A 49 -17.03 2.33 2.98
N TYR A 50 -15.75 2.47 3.34
CA TYR A 50 -14.64 2.06 2.48
C TYR A 50 -13.99 0.76 2.97
N ARG A 51 -13.53 -0.05 2.02
CA ARG A 51 -12.61 -1.16 2.29
C ARG A 51 -11.20 -0.60 2.30
N THR A 52 -10.42 -0.93 3.32
CA THR A 52 -9.03 -0.46 3.44
C THR A 52 -8.07 -1.61 3.23
N ILE A 53 -7.07 -1.39 2.38
CA ILE A 53 -6.00 -2.34 2.10
C ILE A 53 -4.69 -1.61 2.37
N ALA A 54 -3.94 -2.05 3.40
CA ALA A 54 -2.72 -1.39 3.82
C ALA A 54 -1.55 -2.36 3.71
N ILE A 55 -0.64 -2.10 2.78
CA ILE A 55 0.54 -2.92 2.55
C ILE A 55 1.65 -2.58 3.54
N ASP A 56 2.36 -3.61 4.04
CA ASP A 56 3.70 -3.44 4.56
C ASP A 56 4.66 -3.45 3.37
N ASN A 57 5.27 -2.32 3.06
CA ASN A 57 6.22 -2.24 1.95
C ASN A 57 7.35 -3.25 2.12
N ARG A 58 7.95 -3.71 1.01
CA ARG A 58 9.13 -4.58 1.11
C ARG A 58 10.16 -3.97 2.06
N GLY A 59 10.77 -4.80 2.88
CA GLY A 59 11.74 -4.37 3.88
C GLY A 59 11.15 -3.82 5.18
N HIS A 60 9.83 -3.72 5.28
CA HIS A 60 9.15 -3.11 6.40
C HIS A 60 8.13 -4.08 7.04
N GLY A 61 7.86 -3.87 8.32
CA GLY A 61 6.85 -4.62 9.04
C GLY A 61 7.07 -6.14 8.93
N HIS A 62 6.03 -6.84 8.50
CA HIS A 62 6.03 -8.31 8.36
C HIS A 62 6.42 -8.77 6.95
N SER A 63 6.76 -7.85 6.06
CA SER A 63 7.21 -8.19 4.70
C SER A 63 8.69 -8.59 4.68
N THR A 64 9.08 -9.37 3.67
CA THR A 64 10.46 -9.81 3.48
C THR A 64 11.43 -8.63 3.42
N LYS A 65 12.55 -8.76 4.09
CA LYS A 65 13.65 -7.77 4.09
C LYS A 65 14.75 -8.21 3.16
N SER A 66 15.28 -7.27 2.38
CA SER A 66 16.43 -7.47 1.52
C SER A 66 17.58 -6.56 1.98
N HIS A 67 18.81 -7.03 1.82
CA HIS A 67 20.00 -6.23 2.11
C HIS A 67 20.56 -5.56 0.85
N ASP A 68 19.94 -5.78 -0.32
CA ASP A 68 20.33 -5.13 -1.56
C ASP A 68 19.58 -3.79 -1.71
N PRO A 69 20.30 -2.64 -1.67
CA PRO A 69 19.63 -1.33 -1.81
C PRO A 69 18.89 -1.16 -3.13
N ASN A 70 19.28 -1.88 -4.17
CA ASN A 70 18.61 -1.81 -5.48
C ASN A 70 17.19 -2.37 -5.45
N ASP A 71 16.84 -3.16 -4.44
CA ASP A 71 15.48 -3.69 -4.27
C ASP A 71 14.48 -2.64 -3.79
N TYR A 72 14.95 -1.49 -3.30
CA TYR A 72 14.10 -0.48 -2.66
C TYR A 72 13.82 0.74 -3.53
N ASN A 73 13.81 0.60 -4.84
CA ASN A 73 13.44 1.69 -5.72
C ASN A 73 11.92 1.88 -5.78
N PRO A 74 11.44 3.12 -6.01
CA PRO A 74 9.99 3.41 -5.98
C PRO A 74 9.19 2.65 -7.03
N THR A 75 9.78 2.38 -8.20
CA THR A 75 9.11 1.64 -9.26
C THR A 75 8.82 0.19 -8.84
N ALA A 76 9.80 -0.47 -8.22
CA ALA A 76 9.61 -1.84 -7.73
C ALA A 76 8.59 -1.89 -6.59
N MET A 77 8.64 -0.91 -5.69
CA MET A 77 7.70 -0.83 -4.56
C MET A 77 6.27 -0.51 -5.05
N ALA A 78 6.13 0.32 -6.07
CA ALA A 78 4.84 0.55 -6.73
C ALA A 78 4.34 -0.74 -7.41
N GLY A 79 5.24 -1.54 -7.96
CA GLY A 79 4.93 -2.86 -8.51
C GLY A 79 4.35 -3.81 -7.46
N ASP A 80 4.84 -3.77 -6.23
CA ASP A 80 4.28 -4.54 -5.11
C ASP A 80 2.84 -4.13 -4.81
N ALA A 81 2.57 -2.83 -4.77
CA ALA A 81 1.23 -2.31 -4.53
C ALA A 81 0.27 -2.71 -5.65
N LEU A 82 0.70 -2.64 -6.89
CA LEU A 82 -0.07 -3.08 -8.05
C LEU A 82 -0.36 -4.58 -7.97
N ALA A 83 0.64 -5.38 -7.63
CA ALA A 83 0.49 -6.83 -7.48
C ALA A 83 -0.50 -7.19 -6.36
N LEU A 84 -0.56 -6.39 -5.30
CA LEU A 84 -1.55 -6.58 -4.24
C LEU A 84 -2.97 -6.36 -4.76
N LEU A 85 -3.19 -5.31 -5.55
CA LEU A 85 -4.50 -5.09 -6.19
C LEU A 85 -4.87 -6.27 -7.08
N ASP A 86 -3.92 -6.78 -7.86
CA ASP A 86 -4.15 -7.95 -8.72
C ASP A 86 -4.46 -9.20 -7.89
N HIS A 87 -3.74 -9.42 -6.81
CA HIS A 87 -3.96 -10.55 -5.90
C HIS A 87 -5.37 -10.54 -5.31
N LEU A 88 -5.88 -9.36 -5.00
CA LEU A 88 -7.22 -9.19 -4.42
C LEU A 88 -8.33 -9.05 -5.46
N GLY A 89 -8.00 -9.08 -6.75
CA GLY A 89 -8.98 -8.92 -7.82
C GLY A 89 -9.57 -7.51 -7.90
N ILE A 90 -8.83 -6.51 -7.43
CA ILE A 90 -9.27 -5.12 -7.44
C ILE A 90 -8.75 -4.43 -8.70
N GLU A 91 -9.67 -4.00 -9.55
CA GLU A 91 -9.33 -3.36 -10.83
C GLU A 91 -8.76 -1.96 -10.63
N SER A 92 -9.39 -1.16 -9.77
CA SER A 92 -8.95 0.19 -9.46
C SER A 92 -9.30 0.56 -8.01
N ALA A 93 -8.50 1.44 -7.41
CA ALA A 93 -8.69 1.87 -6.03
C ALA A 93 -8.31 3.33 -5.86
N HIS A 94 -8.88 3.98 -4.85
CA HIS A 94 -8.30 5.21 -4.32
C HIS A 94 -6.98 4.85 -3.66
N VAL A 95 -6.00 5.73 -3.74
CA VAL A 95 -4.67 5.48 -3.17
C VAL A 95 -4.28 6.65 -2.28
N MET A 96 -3.91 6.36 -1.05
CA MET A 96 -3.38 7.35 -0.12
C MET A 96 -2.00 6.90 0.35
N GLY A 97 -1.01 7.77 0.20
CA GLY A 97 0.36 7.50 0.63
C GLY A 97 0.89 8.56 1.56
N TYR A 98 1.66 8.15 2.56
CA TYR A 98 2.31 9.03 3.51
C TYR A 98 3.83 9.02 3.29
N SER A 99 4.44 10.21 3.11
CA SER A 99 5.90 10.39 2.96
C SER A 99 6.47 9.51 1.83
N MET A 100 7.30 8.52 2.11
CA MET A 100 7.77 7.56 1.11
C MET A 100 6.60 6.89 0.37
N GLY A 101 5.52 6.59 1.09
CA GLY A 101 4.31 6.02 0.50
C GLY A 101 3.64 6.96 -0.49
N ALA A 102 3.71 8.27 -0.29
CA ALA A 102 3.23 9.25 -1.27
C ALA A 102 4.04 9.17 -2.56
N ARG A 103 5.35 9.03 -2.46
CA ARG A 103 6.23 8.87 -3.62
C ARG A 103 5.93 7.57 -4.37
N ILE A 104 5.77 6.46 -3.66
CA ILE A 104 5.38 5.17 -4.24
C ILE A 104 4.03 5.30 -4.96
N SER A 105 3.07 5.96 -4.34
CA SER A 105 1.75 6.22 -4.92
C SER A 105 1.82 7.01 -6.21
N ALA A 106 2.71 7.99 -6.30
CA ALA A 106 2.95 8.76 -7.52
C ALA A 106 3.46 7.87 -8.64
N PHE A 107 4.45 7.01 -8.37
CA PHE A 107 4.98 6.06 -9.35
C PHE A 107 3.92 5.07 -9.82
N LEU A 108 3.09 4.58 -8.91
CA LEU A 108 1.96 3.72 -9.25
C LEU A 108 0.98 4.42 -10.19
N SER A 109 0.63 5.67 -9.88
CA SER A 109 -0.31 6.46 -10.68
C SER A 109 0.24 6.77 -12.07
N ILE A 110 1.52 7.09 -12.17
CA ILE A 110 2.17 7.36 -13.46
C ILE A 110 2.26 6.10 -14.32
N GLY A 111 2.63 4.97 -13.72
CA GLY A 111 2.81 3.71 -14.43
C GLY A 111 1.50 3.01 -14.81
N SER A 112 0.46 3.15 -13.98
CA SER A 112 -0.82 2.46 -14.15
C SER A 112 -2.01 3.35 -13.79
N PRO A 113 -2.19 4.48 -14.51
CA PRO A 113 -3.20 5.48 -14.15
C PRO A 113 -4.63 4.93 -14.13
N TRP A 114 -4.94 3.92 -14.95
CA TRP A 114 -6.26 3.29 -14.98
C TRP A 114 -6.58 2.45 -13.74
N ARG A 115 -5.57 2.19 -12.88
CA ARG A 115 -5.73 1.44 -11.63
C ARG A 115 -5.98 2.36 -10.43
N VAL A 116 -5.84 3.68 -10.61
CA VAL A 116 -5.90 4.68 -9.54
C VAL A 116 -7.10 5.60 -9.77
N LYS A 117 -8.13 5.47 -8.92
CA LYS A 117 -9.34 6.31 -8.99
C LYS A 117 -9.07 7.74 -8.53
N SER A 118 -8.30 7.89 -7.47
CA SER A 118 -7.86 9.17 -6.93
C SER A 118 -6.56 8.97 -6.15
N LEU A 119 -5.81 10.03 -5.97
CA LEU A 119 -4.51 9.99 -5.32
C LEU A 119 -4.46 11.05 -4.23
N ILE A 120 -4.15 10.62 -3.01
CA ILE A 120 -4.04 11.51 -1.86
C ILE A 120 -2.62 11.42 -1.30
N PHE A 121 -1.93 12.54 -1.30
CA PHE A 121 -0.61 12.66 -0.67
C PHE A 121 -0.76 13.19 0.74
N ALA A 122 -0.30 12.43 1.70
CA ALA A 122 -0.27 12.82 3.11
C ALA A 122 1.20 13.00 3.52
N GLY A 123 1.66 14.25 3.61
CA GLY A 123 3.03 14.55 4.05
C GLY A 123 4.11 14.10 3.06
N LEU A 124 4.23 14.79 1.98
CA LEU A 124 5.33 14.60 1.02
C LEU A 124 6.69 14.98 1.62
#